data_ccd9ad5e9659abaa508ea6d8b4ce6717
#
_entry.id   ccd9ad5e9659abaa508ea6d8b4ce6717
#
_cell.length_a   1.000
_cell.length_b   1.000
_cell.length_c   1.000
_cell.angle_alpha   90.00
_cell.angle_beta   90.00
_cell.angle_gamma   90.00
#
_symmetry.space_group_name_H-M   'P 1'
#
loop_
_entity.id
_entity.type
_entity.pdbx_description
1 polymer ?
#
loop_
_entity_poly.entity_id
_entity_poly.type
_entity_poly.pdbx_seq_one_letter_code
_entity_poly.pdbx_strand_id
1 'polypeptide(L)'
;FAAPSSLPGWNRTTLIGHLAMNARSYVHLLTCAGRGEEGEQYPGGVEARNAGIAEAGHWSPEQATKELRKAVYMLEGAWAGATNAMWNGTGTIVSGSVIPMQDVPFLRWRECVIHLTDLDVGIGYDQWPDFYVRLELERQKMAWAASHPMGLTQIPQAALKLNEKHRLAWLLQRAEVEGLPKGPGL
;
A
#
# COMPACT_ATOMS: atom_id res chain seq x y z
N PHE A 1 12.90 -12.63 10.72
CA PHE A 1 11.86 -12.88 9.71
C PHE A 1 10.62 -13.56 10.32
N ALA A 2 10.76 -14.60 11.14
CA ALA A 2 9.62 -15.27 11.77
C ALA A 2 8.97 -14.47 12.93
N ALA A 3 9.60 -13.40 13.40
CA ALA A 3 9.01 -12.54 14.42
C ALA A 3 7.69 -11.90 13.91
N PRO A 4 6.73 -11.61 14.80
CA PRO A 4 5.50 -10.94 14.42
C PRO A 4 5.80 -9.56 13.81
N SER A 5 4.97 -9.12 12.88
CA SER A 5 4.87 -7.73 12.45
C SER A 5 3.84 -7.00 13.32
N SER A 6 3.68 -5.70 13.14
CA SER A 6 2.61 -4.96 13.82
C SER A 6 1.21 -5.27 13.28
N LEU A 7 1.11 -5.96 12.13
CA LEU A 7 -0.17 -6.38 11.56
C LEU A 7 -0.67 -7.67 12.22
N PRO A 8 -1.91 -7.69 12.75
CA PRO A 8 -2.45 -8.88 13.40
C PRO A 8 -2.43 -10.11 12.47
N GLY A 9 -1.89 -11.22 12.96
CA GLY A 9 -1.83 -12.48 12.23
C GLY A 9 -0.73 -12.59 11.17
N TRP A 10 0.08 -11.54 10.97
CA TRP A 10 1.18 -11.53 10.01
C TRP A 10 2.54 -11.52 10.71
N ASN A 11 3.42 -12.44 10.32
CA ASN A 11 4.83 -12.32 10.64
C ASN A 11 5.56 -11.46 9.59
N ARG A 12 6.81 -11.12 9.85
CA ARG A 12 7.62 -10.27 8.93
C ARG A 12 7.80 -10.91 7.55
N THR A 13 7.89 -12.23 7.47
CA THR A 13 8.00 -12.95 6.19
C THR A 13 6.72 -12.81 5.36
N THR A 14 5.55 -12.95 5.99
CA THR A 14 4.24 -12.73 5.36
C THR A 14 4.15 -11.32 4.77
N LEU A 15 4.59 -10.32 5.53
CA LEU A 15 4.58 -8.93 5.08
C LEU A 15 5.53 -8.67 3.91
N ILE A 16 6.73 -9.27 3.94
CA ILE A 16 7.68 -9.21 2.82
C ILE A 16 7.10 -9.90 1.57
N GLY A 17 6.42 -11.03 1.75
CA GLY A 17 5.71 -11.72 0.69
C GLY A 17 4.62 -10.83 0.06
N HIS A 18 3.82 -10.16 0.89
CA HIS A 18 2.85 -9.18 0.42
C HIS A 18 3.52 -8.08 -0.44
N LEU A 19 4.62 -7.50 0.03
CA LEU A 19 5.34 -6.46 -0.71
C LEU A 19 5.90 -6.98 -2.05
N ALA A 20 6.37 -8.22 -2.10
CA ALA A 20 6.82 -8.84 -3.35
C ALA A 20 5.66 -9.07 -4.34
N MET A 21 4.53 -9.58 -3.85
CA MET A 21 3.34 -9.79 -4.67
C MET A 21 2.74 -8.47 -5.17
N ASN A 22 2.70 -7.44 -4.32
CA ASN A 22 2.26 -6.10 -4.70
C ASN A 22 3.12 -5.53 -5.85
N ALA A 23 4.46 -5.67 -5.80
CA ALA A 23 5.31 -5.24 -6.89
C ALA A 23 5.00 -6.00 -8.21
N ARG A 24 4.83 -7.32 -8.14
CA ARG A 24 4.47 -8.15 -9.31
C ARG A 24 3.10 -7.80 -9.88
N SER A 25 2.14 -7.48 -9.02
CA SER A 25 0.80 -7.09 -9.44
C SER A 25 0.80 -5.80 -10.27
N TYR A 26 1.65 -4.84 -9.93
CA TYR A 26 1.82 -3.63 -10.73
C TYR A 26 2.53 -3.87 -12.07
N VAL A 27 3.48 -4.80 -12.13
CA VAL A 27 4.06 -5.26 -13.40
C VAL A 27 2.96 -5.84 -14.30
N HIS A 28 2.08 -6.65 -13.73
CA HIS A 28 0.94 -7.23 -14.46
C HIS A 28 0.01 -6.14 -14.99
N LEU A 29 -0.42 -5.19 -14.18
CA LEU A 29 -1.29 -4.08 -14.62
C LEU A 29 -0.66 -3.27 -15.76
N LEU A 30 0.62 -2.90 -15.64
CA LEU A 30 1.34 -2.20 -16.70
C LEU A 30 1.40 -3.02 -18.00
N THR A 31 1.59 -4.33 -17.88
CA THR A 31 1.61 -5.24 -19.05
C THR A 31 0.26 -5.29 -19.74
N CYS A 32 -0.85 -5.37 -18.99
CA CYS A 32 -2.20 -5.31 -19.53
C CYS A 32 -2.46 -3.97 -20.23
N ALA A 33 -2.14 -2.87 -19.54
CA ALA A 33 -2.27 -1.52 -20.11
C ALA A 33 -1.49 -1.36 -21.44
N GLY A 34 -0.29 -1.95 -21.52
CA GLY A 34 0.51 -1.95 -22.76
C GLY A 34 -0.13 -2.71 -23.92
N ARG A 35 -1.04 -3.63 -23.64
CA ARG A 35 -1.86 -4.34 -24.64
C ARG A 35 -3.20 -3.67 -24.94
N GLY A 36 -3.48 -2.52 -24.28
CA GLY A 36 -4.78 -1.84 -24.34
C GLY A 36 -5.88 -2.56 -23.58
N GLU A 37 -5.52 -3.39 -22.61
CA GLU A 37 -6.44 -4.15 -21.76
C GLU A 37 -6.51 -3.50 -20.37
N GLU A 38 -7.71 -3.45 -19.77
CA GLU A 38 -7.87 -3.17 -18.36
C GLU A 38 -7.64 -4.47 -17.57
N GLY A 39 -6.49 -4.53 -16.86
CA GLY A 39 -6.13 -5.70 -16.05
C GLY A 39 -6.66 -5.60 -14.62
N GLU A 40 -6.91 -6.77 -14.01
CA GLU A 40 -7.11 -6.88 -12.56
C GLU A 40 -5.75 -6.99 -11.85
N GLN A 41 -5.58 -6.26 -10.73
CA GLN A 41 -4.31 -6.22 -9.99
C GLN A 41 -3.79 -7.62 -9.65
N TYR A 42 -4.68 -8.50 -9.23
CA TYR A 42 -4.36 -9.89 -8.94
C TYR A 42 -5.21 -10.79 -9.82
N PRO A 43 -4.62 -11.46 -10.81
CA PRO A 43 -5.34 -12.50 -11.56
C PRO A 43 -5.87 -13.58 -10.61
N GLY A 44 -7.18 -13.83 -10.66
CA GLY A 44 -7.88 -14.68 -9.66
C GLY A 44 -8.32 -13.95 -8.38
N GLY A 45 -8.24 -12.62 -8.34
CA GLY A 45 -8.86 -11.77 -7.34
C GLY A 45 -8.23 -11.86 -5.94
N VAL A 46 -9.03 -11.49 -4.94
CA VAL A 46 -8.63 -11.44 -3.52
C VAL A 46 -8.20 -12.82 -3.00
N GLU A 47 -8.84 -13.88 -3.47
CA GLU A 47 -8.53 -15.25 -3.02
C GLU A 47 -7.13 -15.67 -3.45
N ALA A 48 -6.76 -15.47 -4.70
CA ALA A 48 -5.42 -15.76 -5.22
C ALA A 48 -4.35 -14.90 -4.52
N ARG A 49 -4.64 -13.61 -4.28
CA ARG A 49 -3.78 -12.73 -3.47
C ARG A 49 -3.54 -13.30 -2.08
N ASN A 50 -4.61 -13.65 -1.37
CA ASN A 50 -4.51 -14.12 0.01
C ASN A 50 -3.80 -15.48 0.11
N ALA A 51 -4.06 -16.39 -0.82
CA ALA A 51 -3.36 -17.68 -0.89
C ALA A 51 -1.85 -17.50 -1.09
N GLY A 52 -1.44 -16.62 -2.01
CA GLY A 52 -0.02 -16.34 -2.23
C GLY A 52 0.66 -15.64 -1.04
N ILE A 53 -0.04 -14.75 -0.33
CA ILE A 53 0.48 -14.14 0.91
C ILE A 53 0.66 -15.20 2.00
N ALA A 54 -0.31 -16.11 2.16
CA ALA A 54 -0.22 -17.19 3.12
C ALA A 54 0.96 -18.13 2.81
N GLU A 55 1.15 -18.50 1.55
CA GLU A 55 2.30 -19.29 1.10
C GLU A 55 3.62 -18.58 1.43
N ALA A 56 3.72 -17.29 1.12
CA ALA A 56 4.91 -16.50 1.40
C ALA A 56 5.26 -16.44 2.89
N GLY A 57 4.28 -16.57 3.78
CA GLY A 57 4.50 -16.64 5.22
C GLY A 57 5.39 -17.82 5.67
N HIS A 58 5.56 -18.82 4.83
CA HIS A 58 6.41 -20.00 5.06
C HIS A 58 7.79 -19.91 4.41
N TRP A 59 8.12 -18.84 3.70
CA TRP A 59 9.43 -18.67 3.06
C TRP A 59 10.56 -18.59 4.08
N SER A 60 11.72 -19.15 3.72
CA SER A 60 12.95 -18.89 4.49
C SER A 60 13.36 -17.41 4.35
N PRO A 61 14.16 -16.86 5.27
CA PRO A 61 14.69 -15.50 5.14
C PRO A 61 15.40 -15.24 3.81
N GLU A 62 16.16 -16.20 3.32
CA GLU A 62 16.88 -16.13 2.04
C GLU A 62 15.89 -16.09 0.86
N GLN A 63 14.86 -16.96 0.91
CA GLN A 63 13.81 -16.99 -0.10
C GLN A 63 13.02 -15.68 -0.11
N ALA A 64 12.58 -15.19 1.04
CA ALA A 64 11.85 -13.93 1.16
C ALA A 64 12.65 -12.75 0.59
N THR A 65 13.94 -12.67 0.93
CA THR A 65 14.84 -11.63 0.41
C THR A 65 15.02 -11.74 -1.11
N LYS A 66 15.23 -12.95 -1.62
CA LYS A 66 15.39 -13.23 -3.05
C LYS A 66 14.13 -12.85 -3.84
N GLU A 67 12.95 -13.27 -3.35
CA GLU A 67 11.67 -13.02 -4.02
C GLU A 67 11.29 -11.55 -4.01
N LEU A 68 11.54 -10.83 -2.90
CA LEU A 68 11.33 -9.39 -2.84
C LEU A 68 12.25 -8.65 -3.82
N ARG A 69 13.56 -8.93 -3.81
CA ARG A 69 14.51 -8.32 -4.75
C ARG A 69 14.12 -8.58 -6.21
N LYS A 70 13.78 -9.82 -6.54
CA LYS A 70 13.32 -10.18 -7.89
C LYS A 70 12.08 -9.36 -8.30
N ALA A 71 11.09 -9.22 -7.40
CA ALA A 71 9.89 -8.46 -7.67
C ALA A 71 10.17 -6.96 -7.86
N VAL A 72 11.10 -6.39 -7.06
CA VAL A 72 11.53 -4.99 -7.22
C VAL A 72 12.21 -4.77 -8.56
N TYR A 73 13.19 -5.61 -8.95
CA TYR A 73 13.86 -5.49 -10.25
C TYR A 73 12.89 -5.64 -11.44
N MET A 74 11.89 -6.54 -11.32
CA MET A 74 10.85 -6.66 -12.35
C MET A 74 10.05 -5.37 -12.49
N LEU A 75 9.67 -4.75 -11.38
CA LEU A 75 8.89 -3.51 -11.38
C LEU A 75 9.71 -2.32 -11.89
N GLU A 76 10.96 -2.19 -11.47
CA GLU A 76 11.90 -1.17 -11.99
C GLU A 76 12.11 -1.33 -13.49
N GLY A 77 12.30 -2.55 -13.97
CA GLY A 77 12.41 -2.86 -15.40
C GLY A 77 11.12 -2.51 -16.16
N ALA A 78 9.96 -2.82 -15.60
CA ALA A 78 8.67 -2.47 -16.19
C ALA A 78 8.49 -0.95 -16.28
N TRP A 79 8.86 -0.19 -15.25
CA TRP A 79 8.82 1.27 -15.28
C TRP A 79 9.79 1.88 -16.29
N ALA A 80 11.03 1.38 -16.33
CA ALA A 80 12.04 1.85 -17.28
C ALA A 80 11.67 1.59 -18.75
N GLY A 81 10.96 0.48 -19.00
CA GLY A 81 10.48 0.11 -20.34
C GLY A 81 9.06 0.59 -20.66
N ALA A 82 8.41 1.31 -19.75
CA ALA A 82 7.01 1.69 -19.93
C ALA A 82 6.81 2.72 -21.05
N THR A 83 5.91 2.38 -21.96
CA THR A 83 5.51 3.25 -23.09
C THR A 83 4.43 4.25 -22.67
N ASN A 84 4.18 5.24 -23.51
CA ASN A 84 3.05 6.17 -23.32
C ASN A 84 1.70 5.42 -23.24
N ALA A 85 1.52 4.35 -24.02
CA ALA A 85 0.31 3.53 -23.96
C ALA A 85 0.14 2.88 -22.59
N MET A 86 1.21 2.35 -21.99
CA MET A 86 1.19 1.77 -20.65
C MET A 86 0.83 2.82 -19.60
N TRP A 87 1.47 4.00 -19.63
CA TRP A 87 1.19 5.06 -18.65
C TRP A 87 -0.20 5.68 -18.78
N ASN A 88 -0.78 5.72 -19.99
CA ASN A 88 -2.12 6.27 -20.24
C ASN A 88 -3.24 5.22 -20.06
N GLY A 89 -2.90 3.97 -19.79
CA GLY A 89 -3.87 2.93 -19.50
C GLY A 89 -4.42 2.98 -18.09
N THR A 90 -5.37 2.11 -17.82
CA THR A 90 -6.02 1.92 -16.50
C THR A 90 -5.93 0.47 -16.06
N GLY A 91 -6.22 0.23 -14.79
CA GLY A 91 -6.34 -1.11 -14.23
C GLY A 91 -7.16 -1.09 -12.95
N THR A 92 -7.75 -2.23 -12.62
CA THR A 92 -8.59 -2.40 -11.43
C THR A 92 -7.76 -2.95 -10.28
N ILE A 93 -7.67 -2.20 -9.18
CA ILE A 93 -6.97 -2.62 -7.96
C ILE A 93 -7.86 -3.49 -7.08
N VAL A 94 -7.27 -4.12 -6.08
CA VAL A 94 -7.93 -5.10 -5.18
C VAL A 94 -9.19 -4.57 -4.48
N SER A 95 -9.31 -3.26 -4.29
CA SER A 95 -10.53 -2.63 -3.74
C SER A 95 -11.70 -2.53 -4.75
N GLY A 96 -11.48 -2.92 -6.00
CA GLY A 96 -12.43 -2.72 -7.09
C GLY A 96 -12.37 -1.34 -7.76
N SER A 97 -11.48 -0.47 -7.29
CA SER A 97 -11.31 0.86 -7.90
C SER A 97 -10.48 0.78 -9.17
N VAL A 98 -10.93 1.47 -10.22
CA VAL A 98 -10.15 1.67 -11.45
C VAL A 98 -9.18 2.83 -11.23
N ILE A 99 -7.90 2.61 -11.49
CA ILE A 99 -6.84 3.60 -11.33
C ILE A 99 -6.09 3.83 -12.65
N PRO A 100 -5.61 5.04 -12.92
CA PRO A 100 -4.65 5.27 -13.99
C PRO A 100 -3.28 4.68 -13.64
N MET A 101 -2.56 4.15 -14.61
CA MET A 101 -1.22 3.59 -14.38
C MET A 101 -0.22 4.62 -13.87
N GLN A 102 -0.45 5.89 -14.11
CA GLN A 102 0.34 7.00 -13.57
C GLN A 102 0.31 7.08 -12.03
N ASP A 103 -0.71 6.52 -11.38
CA ASP A 103 -0.82 6.47 -9.92
C ASP A 103 0.02 5.35 -9.30
N VAL A 104 0.38 4.33 -10.08
CA VAL A 104 1.08 3.12 -9.58
C VAL A 104 2.39 3.44 -8.83
N PRO A 105 3.26 4.36 -9.28
CA PRO A 105 4.46 4.70 -8.54
C PRO A 105 4.17 5.25 -7.14
N PHE A 106 3.15 6.11 -7.01
CA PHE A 106 2.75 6.64 -5.70
C PHE A 106 2.15 5.54 -4.82
N LEU A 107 1.26 4.71 -5.36
CA LEU A 107 0.67 3.60 -4.63
C LEU A 107 1.73 2.60 -4.16
N ARG A 108 2.75 2.32 -4.98
CA ARG A 108 3.88 1.48 -4.57
C ARG A 108 4.70 2.14 -3.46
N TRP A 109 4.97 3.43 -3.56
CA TRP A 109 5.68 4.17 -2.50
C TRP A 109 4.92 4.11 -1.18
N ARG A 110 3.60 4.31 -1.21
CA ARG A 110 2.70 4.16 -0.06
C ARG A 110 2.84 2.79 0.61
N GLU A 111 2.77 1.70 -0.16
CA GLU A 111 2.97 0.33 0.35
C GLU A 111 4.33 0.19 1.06
N CYS A 112 5.39 0.69 0.44
CA CYS A 112 6.73 0.59 1.03
C CYS A 112 6.86 1.40 2.33
N VAL A 113 6.37 2.64 2.37
CA VAL A 113 6.49 3.52 3.53
C VAL A 113 5.70 2.97 4.72
N ILE A 114 4.45 2.59 4.50
CA ILE A 114 3.57 2.11 5.58
C ILE A 114 4.07 0.76 6.11
N HIS A 115 4.36 -0.17 5.23
CA HIS A 115 4.75 -1.51 5.62
C HIS A 115 6.19 -1.61 6.17
N LEU A 116 7.04 -0.61 5.91
CA LEU A 116 8.32 -0.50 6.62
C LEU A 116 8.10 -0.26 8.12
N THR A 117 7.09 0.53 8.48
CA THR A 117 6.66 0.68 9.88
C THR A 117 6.05 -0.62 10.41
N ASP A 118 5.21 -1.28 9.61
CA ASP A 118 4.54 -2.52 10.01
C ASP A 118 5.52 -3.70 10.22
N LEU A 119 6.71 -3.67 9.64
CA LEU A 119 7.75 -4.67 9.90
C LEU A 119 8.24 -4.67 11.35
N ASP A 120 7.99 -3.61 12.11
CA ASP A 120 8.38 -3.48 13.52
C ASP A 120 9.90 -3.73 13.72
N VAL A 121 10.71 -2.99 12.98
CA VAL A 121 12.18 -3.06 12.99
C VAL A 121 12.80 -1.76 13.51
N GLY A 122 12.08 -1.01 14.33
CA GLY A 122 12.53 0.25 14.93
C GLY A 122 12.35 1.46 14.02
N ILE A 123 11.56 1.35 12.95
CA ILE A 123 11.20 2.46 12.06
C ILE A 123 9.72 2.77 12.26
N GLY A 124 9.44 3.90 12.91
CA GLY A 124 8.08 4.36 13.20
C GLY A 124 7.56 5.37 12.17
N TYR A 125 6.30 5.75 12.33
CA TYR A 125 5.65 6.75 11.49
C TYR A 125 6.28 8.16 11.61
N ASP A 126 6.99 8.45 12.68
CA ASP A 126 7.76 9.67 12.89
C ASP A 126 8.89 9.85 11.88
N GLN A 127 9.34 8.75 11.27
CA GLN A 127 10.39 8.71 10.25
C GLN A 127 9.82 8.74 8.82
N TRP A 128 8.50 8.79 8.63
CA TRP A 128 7.92 8.90 7.28
C TRP A 128 8.39 10.18 6.59
N PRO A 129 8.70 10.12 5.27
CA PRO A 129 9.12 11.31 4.52
C PRO A 129 8.03 12.38 4.52
N ASP A 130 8.38 13.62 4.82
CA ASP A 130 7.40 14.73 4.92
C ASP A 130 6.63 14.96 3.62
N PHE A 131 7.28 14.77 2.47
CA PHE A 131 6.60 14.89 1.18
C PHE A 131 5.53 13.81 0.98
N TYR A 132 5.84 12.56 1.35
CA TYR A 132 4.86 11.47 1.35
C TYR A 132 3.68 11.79 2.27
N VAL A 133 3.98 12.21 3.49
CA VAL A 133 2.95 12.53 4.51
C VAL A 133 1.96 13.57 3.98
N ARG A 134 2.45 14.64 3.37
CA ARG A 134 1.57 15.68 2.80
C ARG A 134 0.67 15.15 1.69
N LEU A 135 1.21 14.39 0.75
CA LEU A 135 0.43 13.81 -0.35
C LEU A 135 -0.61 12.82 0.16
N GLU A 136 -0.22 11.92 1.05
CA GLU A 136 -1.13 10.91 1.57
C GLU A 136 -2.20 11.51 2.49
N LEU A 137 -1.89 12.55 3.27
CA LEU A 137 -2.88 13.27 4.08
C LEU A 137 -4.00 13.85 3.21
N GLU A 138 -3.68 14.45 2.06
CA GLU A 138 -4.72 14.98 1.17
C GLU A 138 -5.61 13.85 0.62
N ARG A 139 -5.03 12.71 0.24
CA ARG A 139 -5.79 11.52 -0.18
C ARG A 139 -6.69 11.00 0.94
N GLN A 140 -6.17 10.89 2.15
CA GLN A 140 -6.93 10.41 3.31
C GLN A 140 -8.03 11.38 3.76
N LYS A 141 -7.84 12.68 3.62
CA LYS A 141 -8.91 13.67 3.85
C LYS A 141 -10.06 13.51 2.85
N MET A 142 -9.75 13.29 1.57
CA MET A 142 -10.76 13.03 0.55
C MET A 142 -11.53 11.73 0.83
N ALA A 143 -10.82 10.66 1.18
CA ALA A 143 -11.43 9.38 1.54
C ALA A 143 -12.31 9.51 2.79
N TRP A 144 -11.85 10.23 3.80
CA TRP A 144 -12.63 10.55 5.00
C TRP A 144 -13.93 11.28 4.64
N ALA A 145 -13.84 12.35 3.85
CA ALA A 145 -15.01 13.12 3.43
C ALA A 145 -16.01 12.27 2.64
N ALA A 146 -15.53 11.40 1.75
CA ALA A 146 -16.37 10.52 0.96
C ALA A 146 -17.07 9.43 1.79
N SER A 147 -16.48 8.99 2.90
CA SER A 147 -17.04 7.94 3.76
C SER A 147 -18.00 8.45 4.85
N HIS A 148 -18.18 9.76 4.97
CA HIS A 148 -19.03 10.36 6.00
C HIS A 148 -20.26 11.06 5.41
N PRO A 149 -21.42 11.03 6.11
CA PRO A 149 -22.61 11.75 5.69
C PRO A 149 -22.36 13.27 5.53
N MET A 150 -23.14 13.92 4.69
CA MET A 150 -23.10 15.37 4.53
C MET A 150 -23.18 16.07 5.89
N GLY A 151 -22.24 16.98 6.15
CA GLY A 151 -22.10 17.70 7.43
C GLY A 151 -21.08 17.11 8.41
N LEU A 152 -20.63 15.85 8.23
CA LEU A 152 -19.61 15.20 9.06
C LEU A 152 -18.31 14.92 8.28
N THR A 153 -18.09 15.65 7.19
CA THR A 153 -16.97 15.46 6.26
C THR A 153 -15.63 16.00 6.80
N GLN A 154 -15.65 16.77 7.87
CA GLN A 154 -14.42 17.31 8.47
C GLN A 154 -13.78 16.30 9.40
N ILE A 155 -12.45 16.21 9.32
CA ILE A 155 -11.64 15.47 10.30
C ILE A 155 -11.88 16.09 11.69
N PRO A 156 -12.02 15.27 12.77
CA PRO A 156 -12.23 15.77 14.13
C PRO A 156 -11.21 16.81 14.56
N GLN A 157 -11.67 17.85 15.25
CA GLN A 157 -10.80 18.94 15.72
C GLN A 157 -9.62 18.45 16.57
N ALA A 158 -9.81 17.39 17.35
CA ALA A 158 -8.72 16.78 18.11
C ALA A 158 -7.62 16.22 17.21
N ALA A 159 -7.99 15.60 16.06
CA ALA A 159 -7.02 15.11 15.10
C ALA A 159 -6.31 16.26 14.37
N LEU A 160 -6.95 17.41 14.17
CA LEU A 160 -6.32 18.57 13.55
C LEU A 160 -5.22 19.19 14.42
N LYS A 161 -5.23 18.95 15.73
CA LYS A 161 -4.19 19.40 16.67
C LYS A 161 -2.92 18.54 16.64
N LEU A 162 -3.01 17.33 16.07
CA LEU A 162 -1.84 16.46 15.91
C LEU A 162 -0.91 17.00 14.82
N ASN A 163 0.39 16.73 14.94
CA ASN A 163 1.30 16.95 13.83
C ASN A 163 0.91 16.04 12.65
N GLU A 164 1.36 16.37 11.45
CA GLU A 164 0.94 15.71 10.22
C GLU A 164 1.23 14.20 10.20
N LYS A 165 2.41 13.78 10.67
CA LYS A 165 2.78 12.36 10.72
C LYS A 165 1.90 11.57 11.68
N HIS A 166 1.65 12.10 12.87
CA HIS A 166 0.78 11.45 13.86
C HIS A 166 -0.68 11.40 13.38
N ARG A 167 -1.16 12.49 12.77
CA ARG A 167 -2.50 12.52 12.16
C ARG A 167 -2.65 11.48 11.05
N LEU A 168 -1.64 11.37 10.17
CA LEU A 168 -1.65 10.35 9.13
C LEU A 168 -1.59 8.94 9.73
N ALA A 169 -0.73 8.71 10.72
CA ALA A 169 -0.64 7.42 11.40
C ALA A 169 -1.96 7.02 12.05
N TRP A 170 -2.68 7.97 12.67
CA TRP A 170 -4.02 7.72 13.19
C TRP A 170 -5.01 7.36 12.07
N LEU A 171 -5.06 8.14 10.98
CA LEU A 171 -5.93 7.84 9.82
C LEU A 171 -5.68 6.45 9.26
N LEU A 172 -4.44 6.02 9.19
CA LEU A 172 -4.02 4.72 8.68
C LEU A 172 -4.04 3.59 9.72
N GLN A 173 -4.53 3.85 10.94
CA GLN A 173 -4.54 2.90 12.07
C GLN A 173 -3.14 2.39 12.47
N ARG A 174 -2.11 3.25 12.37
CA ARG A 174 -0.74 2.99 12.85
C ARG A 174 -0.42 3.76 14.13
N ALA A 175 -1.37 4.55 14.63
CA ALA A 175 -1.34 5.17 15.94
C ALA A 175 -2.75 5.20 16.51
N GLU A 176 -2.88 4.96 17.81
CA GLU A 176 -4.08 5.23 18.60
C GLU A 176 -3.95 6.59 19.23
N VAL A 177 -5.04 7.34 19.28
CA VAL A 177 -5.08 8.68 19.90
C VAL A 177 -6.24 8.73 20.86
N GLU A 178 -5.93 9.00 22.12
CA GLU A 178 -6.93 9.11 23.18
C GLU A 178 -7.99 10.17 22.83
N GLY A 179 -9.25 9.81 23.01
CA GLY A 179 -10.39 10.67 22.68
C GLY A 179 -10.76 10.76 21.21
N LEU A 180 -10.06 10.05 20.31
CA LEU A 180 -10.44 9.91 18.92
C LEU A 180 -11.01 8.50 18.63
N PRO A 181 -11.99 8.39 17.73
CA PRO A 181 -12.40 7.08 17.21
C PRO A 181 -11.25 6.44 16.44
N LYS A 182 -11.36 5.13 16.21
CA LYS A 182 -10.42 4.42 15.34
C LYS A 182 -10.43 5.04 13.94
N GLY A 183 -9.26 5.27 13.35
CA GLY A 183 -9.13 5.80 12.00
C GLY A 183 -9.69 4.82 10.95
N PRO A 184 -9.93 5.27 9.70
CA PRO A 184 -10.50 4.43 8.65
C PRO A 184 -9.59 3.26 8.23
N GLY A 185 -8.27 3.40 8.33
CA GLY A 185 -7.32 2.41 7.85
C GLY A 185 -7.00 2.55 6.36
N LEU A 186 -6.46 1.46 5.79
CA LEU A 186 -6.14 1.31 4.36
C LEU A 186 -7.20 0.49 3.67
#